data_61a220f80606201335f0ebb5be21f7bc
#
_entry.id   61a220f80606201335f0ebb5be21f7bc
#
_cell.length_a   1.000
_cell.length_b   1.000
_cell.length_c   1.000
_cell.angle_alpha   90.00
_cell.angle_beta   90.00
_cell.angle_gamma   90.00
#
_symmetry.space_group_name_H-M   'P 1'
#
loop_
_entity.id
_entity.type
_entity.pdbx_description
1 polymer ?
#
loop_
_entity_poly.entity_id
_entity_poly.type
_entity_poly.pdbx_seq_one_letter_code
_entity_poly.pdbx_strand_id
1 'polypeptide(L)'
;GEELPAGAVIRTVEPWDGEGNSLQEQLDGIGKYAEKQYSSGAFPIFLGGEHGMLPGILRGCPHKVTLIQIDAHADLRDELGGEPYSHACAIARSLDEGAIGVHQVGIRAYCSQERDYIENDERVNTWFAKDVMSPITGPEKWNEWIEAISKIEGPVHLTVDIDGLDGSLVPATGTPVPGGLSFWHVVQTIETAFANCEIISADVNEIVPQKDTPLTQFTAAMIATKITAAFIANRS
;
A
#
# COMPACT_ATOMS: atom_id res chain seq x y z
N GLY A 1 10.98 -15.90 16.42
CA GLY A 1 10.67 -14.53 16.72
C GLY A 1 11.93 -13.78 17.04
N GLU A 2 12.21 -12.74 16.27
CA GLU A 2 13.34 -11.86 16.60
C GLU A 2 12.91 -10.94 17.73
N GLU A 3 13.78 -10.73 18.70
CA GLU A 3 13.58 -9.73 19.74
C GLU A 3 13.78 -8.34 19.15
N LEU A 4 13.01 -7.36 19.61
CA LEU A 4 13.23 -5.97 19.21
C LEU A 4 14.62 -5.51 19.69
N PRO A 5 15.41 -4.83 18.84
CA PRO A 5 16.69 -4.28 19.26
C PRO A 5 16.54 -3.36 20.47
N ALA A 6 17.57 -3.31 21.31
CA ALA A 6 17.58 -2.45 22.49
C ALA A 6 17.36 -0.98 22.07
N GLY A 7 16.37 -0.34 22.66
CA GLY A 7 16.00 1.06 22.37
C GLY A 7 14.93 1.24 21.29
N ALA A 8 14.50 0.18 20.59
CA ALA A 8 13.36 0.26 19.69
C ALA A 8 12.06 0.46 20.50
N VAL A 9 11.24 1.42 20.08
CA VAL A 9 9.95 1.73 20.70
C VAL A 9 8.87 1.70 19.64
N ILE A 10 7.86 0.85 19.86
CA ILE A 10 6.63 0.84 19.06
C ILE A 10 5.54 1.56 19.85
N ARG A 11 4.85 2.49 19.22
CA ARG A 11 3.73 3.23 19.83
C ARG A 11 2.51 3.11 18.95
N THR A 12 1.40 2.71 19.55
CA THR A 12 0.09 2.92 18.97
C THR A 12 -0.40 4.28 19.45
N VAL A 13 -0.71 5.15 18.51
CA VAL A 13 -1.26 6.48 18.79
C VAL A 13 -2.79 6.46 18.72
N GLU A 14 -3.45 7.50 19.26
CA GLU A 14 -4.90 7.64 19.14
C GLU A 14 -5.30 7.59 17.66
N PRO A 15 -6.35 6.84 17.31
CA PRO A 15 -6.82 6.78 15.92
C PRO A 15 -7.29 8.15 15.46
N TRP A 16 -7.24 8.37 14.15
CA TRP A 16 -7.97 9.48 13.56
C TRP A 16 -9.47 9.18 13.64
N ASP A 17 -10.19 10.03 14.33
CA ASP A 17 -11.64 9.93 14.56
C ASP A 17 -12.40 11.12 13.96
N GLY A 18 -11.69 11.89 13.11
CA GLY A 18 -12.27 13.07 12.47
C GLY A 18 -13.43 12.69 11.56
N GLU A 19 -14.52 13.44 11.73
CA GLU A 19 -15.68 13.38 10.86
C GLU A 19 -15.60 14.53 9.85
N GLY A 20 -15.81 14.22 8.56
CA GLY A 20 -15.99 15.21 7.51
C GLY A 20 -17.36 15.06 6.88
N ASN A 21 -17.92 16.15 6.39
CA ASN A 21 -19.19 16.12 5.67
C ASN A 21 -19.03 15.63 4.22
N SER A 22 -17.80 15.65 3.71
CA SER A 22 -17.41 15.16 2.40
C SER A 22 -16.11 14.37 2.48
N LEU A 23 -15.84 13.51 1.49
CA LEU A 23 -14.57 12.79 1.39
C LEU A 23 -13.38 13.75 1.30
N GLN A 24 -13.53 14.88 0.62
CA GLN A 24 -12.51 15.93 0.54
C GLN A 24 -12.14 16.46 1.94
N GLU A 25 -13.14 16.79 2.78
CA GLU A 25 -12.90 17.27 4.15
C GLU A 25 -12.25 16.20 5.03
N GLN A 26 -12.62 14.93 4.83
CA GLN A 26 -12.01 13.80 5.52
C GLN A 26 -10.54 13.66 5.12
N LEU A 27 -10.21 13.74 3.83
CA LEU A 27 -8.83 13.69 3.33
C LEU A 27 -7.99 14.86 3.85
N ASP A 28 -8.56 16.07 3.95
CA ASP A 28 -7.88 17.22 4.55
C ASP A 28 -7.58 16.98 6.05
N GLY A 29 -8.50 16.33 6.75
CA GLY A 29 -8.34 15.93 8.14
C GLY A 29 -7.25 14.86 8.31
N ILE A 30 -7.26 13.84 7.47
CA ILE A 30 -6.22 12.79 7.41
C ILE A 30 -4.86 13.42 7.11
N GLY A 31 -4.79 14.40 6.19
CA GLY A 31 -3.56 15.10 5.86
C GLY A 31 -2.94 15.80 7.08
N LYS A 32 -3.74 16.53 7.84
CA LYS A 32 -3.29 17.18 9.09
C LYS A 32 -2.85 16.16 10.14
N TYR A 33 -3.56 15.04 10.23
CA TYR A 33 -3.19 13.95 11.14
C TYR A 33 -1.86 13.31 10.72
N ALA A 34 -1.68 13.02 9.43
CA ALA A 34 -0.46 12.44 8.87
C ALA A 34 0.75 13.38 9.05
N GLU A 35 0.59 14.68 8.78
CA GLU A 35 1.63 15.71 9.00
C GLU A 35 2.15 15.67 10.44
N LYS A 36 1.26 15.52 11.42
CA LYS A 36 1.66 15.38 12.82
C LYS A 36 2.48 14.12 13.06
N GLN A 37 2.14 12.99 12.41
CA GLN A 37 2.89 11.75 12.57
C GLN A 37 4.28 11.86 11.90
N TYR A 38 4.37 12.38 10.69
CA TYR A 38 5.65 12.62 10.02
C TYR A 38 6.56 13.56 10.83
N SER A 39 6.00 14.63 11.41
CA SER A 39 6.74 15.60 12.23
C SER A 39 7.22 15.04 13.57
N SER A 40 6.74 13.88 13.99
CA SER A 40 7.14 13.24 15.27
C SER A 40 8.56 12.66 15.26
N GLY A 41 9.16 12.50 14.08
CA GLY A 41 10.45 11.81 13.89
C GLY A 41 10.37 10.28 13.98
N ALA A 42 9.16 9.71 14.14
CA ALA A 42 8.92 8.28 14.06
C ALA A 42 8.68 7.83 12.61
N PHE A 43 8.80 6.55 12.35
CA PHE A 43 8.35 5.94 11.11
C PHE A 43 6.86 5.62 11.24
N PRO A 44 5.97 6.30 10.51
CA PRO A 44 4.54 6.05 10.61
C PRO A 44 4.13 4.84 9.80
N ILE A 45 3.32 3.97 10.41
CA ILE A 45 2.57 2.91 9.74
C ILE A 45 1.10 3.22 9.97
N PHE A 46 0.38 3.55 8.90
CA PHE A 46 -1.05 3.83 8.97
C PHE A 46 -1.82 2.52 8.81
N LEU A 47 -2.65 2.20 9.77
CA LEU A 47 -3.55 1.05 9.70
C LEU A 47 -4.93 1.59 9.38
N GLY A 48 -5.34 1.37 8.17
CA GLY A 48 -6.52 2.04 7.66
C GLY A 48 -7.76 1.18 7.56
N GLY A 49 -8.81 1.86 7.19
CA GLY A 49 -10.03 1.37 6.58
C GLY A 49 -9.85 1.27 5.07
N GLU A 50 -10.53 2.14 4.34
CA GLU A 50 -10.57 2.17 2.87
C GLU A 50 -9.28 2.75 2.26
N HIS A 51 -8.84 2.21 1.10
CA HIS A 51 -7.63 2.67 0.41
C HIS A 51 -7.69 4.14 -0.01
N GLY A 52 -8.90 4.69 -0.19
CA GLY A 52 -9.13 6.11 -0.45
C GLY A 52 -8.51 7.08 0.56
N MET A 53 -7.99 6.61 1.69
CA MET A 53 -7.25 7.44 2.66
C MET A 53 -5.86 7.85 2.17
N LEU A 54 -5.23 7.11 1.23
CA LEU A 54 -3.85 7.31 0.80
C LEU A 54 -3.55 8.73 0.29
N PRO A 55 -4.39 9.36 -0.58
CA PRO A 55 -4.17 10.75 -0.99
C PRO A 55 -4.11 11.72 0.20
N GLY A 56 -4.94 11.48 1.23
CA GLY A 56 -4.91 12.26 2.47
C GLY A 56 -3.59 12.10 3.23
N ILE A 57 -3.07 10.87 3.34
CA ILE A 57 -1.75 10.62 3.94
C ILE A 57 -0.66 11.40 3.20
N LEU A 58 -0.69 11.40 1.86
CA LEU A 58 0.30 12.09 1.04
C LEU A 58 0.22 13.62 1.13
N ARG A 59 -0.97 14.19 1.35
CA ARG A 59 -1.12 15.63 1.66
C ARG A 59 -0.31 16.05 2.89
N GLY A 60 -0.24 15.18 3.89
CA GLY A 60 0.55 15.42 5.10
C GLY A 60 2.02 15.04 5.00
N CYS A 61 2.43 14.38 3.93
CA CYS A 61 3.81 13.95 3.73
C CYS A 61 4.70 15.14 3.35
N PRO A 62 5.86 15.34 4.03
CA PRO A 62 6.77 16.46 3.71
C PRO A 62 7.57 16.24 2.42
N HIS A 63 7.48 15.09 1.81
CA HIS A 63 8.24 14.70 0.62
C HIS A 63 7.32 14.27 -0.52
N LYS A 64 7.76 14.48 -1.75
CA LYS A 64 7.22 13.76 -2.89
C LYS A 64 7.76 12.34 -2.86
N VAL A 65 6.91 11.34 -3.10
CA VAL A 65 7.25 9.93 -2.94
C VAL A 65 7.01 9.14 -4.21
N THR A 66 7.76 8.07 -4.40
CA THR A 66 7.34 6.96 -5.27
C THR A 66 6.53 5.98 -4.44
N LEU A 67 5.43 5.47 -5.01
CA LEU A 67 4.62 4.44 -4.37
C LEU A 67 5.11 3.05 -4.76
N ILE A 68 5.20 2.15 -3.78
CA ILE A 68 5.20 0.70 -4.00
C ILE A 68 3.83 0.22 -3.55
N GLN A 69 3.01 -0.29 -4.47
CA GLN A 69 1.64 -0.74 -4.21
C GLN A 69 1.54 -2.24 -4.37
N ILE A 70 0.97 -2.88 -3.37
CA ILE A 70 0.52 -4.28 -3.39
C ILE A 70 -1.00 -4.25 -3.36
N ASP A 71 -1.67 -4.75 -4.40
CA ASP A 71 -3.11 -4.56 -4.58
C ASP A 71 -3.67 -5.53 -5.65
N ALA A 72 -4.95 -5.85 -5.56
CA ALA A 72 -5.70 -6.49 -6.66
C ALA A 72 -6.14 -5.48 -7.71
N HIS A 73 -6.37 -4.22 -7.31
CA HIS A 73 -6.96 -3.15 -8.10
C HIS A 73 -5.90 -2.14 -8.53
N ALA A 74 -6.09 -1.53 -9.69
CA ALA A 74 -5.16 -0.51 -10.17
C ALA A 74 -5.38 0.85 -9.47
N ASP A 75 -6.60 1.12 -9.01
CA ASP A 75 -7.03 2.35 -8.32
C ASP A 75 -6.72 3.64 -9.11
N LEU A 76 -6.79 3.52 -10.44
CA LEU A 76 -6.45 4.57 -11.40
C LEU A 76 -7.69 5.19 -12.06
N ARG A 77 -8.89 4.99 -11.49
CA ARG A 77 -10.11 5.65 -11.99
C ARG A 77 -10.08 7.14 -11.70
N ASP A 78 -10.67 7.94 -12.60
CA ASP A 78 -10.91 9.36 -12.33
C ASP A 78 -12.03 9.55 -11.31
N GLU A 79 -13.05 8.68 -11.38
CA GLU A 79 -14.17 8.65 -10.46
C GLU A 79 -14.81 7.26 -10.39
N LEU A 80 -15.53 7.00 -9.33
CA LEU A 80 -16.43 5.86 -9.20
C LEU A 80 -17.81 6.37 -8.77
N GLY A 81 -18.81 6.23 -9.67
CA GLY A 81 -20.17 6.69 -9.38
C GLY A 81 -20.31 8.22 -9.20
N GLY A 82 -19.43 9.01 -9.80
CA GLY A 82 -19.38 10.46 -9.64
C GLY A 82 -18.52 10.94 -8.45
N GLU A 83 -17.84 10.01 -7.74
CA GLU A 83 -17.00 10.34 -6.59
C GLU A 83 -15.51 10.18 -6.98
N PRO A 84 -14.76 11.29 -7.13
CA PRO A 84 -13.35 11.26 -7.53
C PRO A 84 -12.41 10.85 -6.40
N TYR A 85 -12.86 10.84 -5.15
CA TYR A 85 -12.07 10.45 -3.99
C TYR A 85 -12.45 9.06 -3.45
N SER A 86 -13.12 8.23 -4.25
CA SER A 86 -13.39 6.83 -3.94
C SER A 86 -12.09 6.03 -3.82
N HIS A 87 -12.12 4.89 -3.10
CA HIS A 87 -11.01 3.92 -3.03
C HIS A 87 -10.48 3.54 -4.42
N ALA A 88 -11.36 3.32 -5.41
CA ALA A 88 -10.97 2.99 -6.78
C ALA A 88 -10.19 4.11 -7.53
N CYS A 89 -10.00 5.26 -6.88
CA CYS A 89 -9.26 6.41 -7.40
C CYS A 89 -8.00 6.72 -6.56
N ALA A 90 -7.70 5.88 -5.59
CA ALA A 90 -6.66 6.15 -4.59
C ALA A 90 -5.30 6.48 -5.22
N ILE A 91 -4.87 5.71 -6.21
CA ILE A 91 -3.58 5.92 -6.89
C ILE A 91 -3.66 7.12 -7.84
N ALA A 92 -4.75 7.27 -8.60
CA ALA A 92 -4.91 8.44 -9.47
C ALA A 92 -4.83 9.75 -8.65
N ARG A 93 -5.56 9.83 -7.55
CA ARG A 93 -5.52 11.01 -6.65
C ARG A 93 -4.17 11.16 -5.94
N SER A 94 -3.51 10.06 -5.61
CA SER A 94 -2.15 10.12 -5.02
C SER A 94 -1.12 10.71 -5.99
N LEU A 95 -1.21 10.41 -7.28
CA LEU A 95 -0.38 11.02 -8.33
C LEU A 95 -0.66 12.52 -8.52
N ASP A 96 -1.87 12.98 -8.18
CA ASP A 96 -2.20 14.42 -8.17
C ASP A 96 -1.68 15.13 -6.91
N GLU A 97 -1.63 14.46 -5.76
CA GLU A 97 -1.34 15.07 -4.46
C GLU A 97 0.15 15.08 -4.09
N GLY A 98 0.95 14.14 -4.55
CA GLY A 98 2.37 14.15 -4.15
C GLY A 98 3.18 12.94 -4.59
N ALA A 99 2.56 11.89 -5.09
CA ALA A 99 3.29 10.78 -5.67
C ALA A 99 3.88 11.18 -7.03
N ILE A 100 5.14 10.84 -7.25
CA ILE A 100 5.86 11.09 -8.51
C ILE A 100 5.85 9.89 -9.44
N GLY A 101 5.44 8.73 -8.95
CA GLY A 101 5.27 7.50 -9.68
C GLY A 101 4.76 6.38 -8.80
N VAL A 102 4.33 5.29 -9.42
CA VAL A 102 3.88 4.08 -8.75
C VAL A 102 4.42 2.83 -9.43
N HIS A 103 4.88 1.89 -8.62
CA HIS A 103 5.15 0.51 -8.99
C HIS A 103 4.09 -0.37 -8.34
N GLN A 104 3.27 -1.03 -9.16
CA GLN A 104 2.11 -1.83 -8.72
C GLN A 104 2.33 -3.30 -8.96
N VAL A 105 2.04 -4.17 -8.00
CA VAL A 105 2.08 -5.63 -8.16
C VAL A 105 0.83 -6.30 -7.63
N GLY A 106 0.39 -7.33 -8.32
CA GLY A 106 -0.80 -8.10 -7.94
C GLY A 106 -2.06 -7.68 -8.69
N ILE A 107 -1.97 -6.67 -9.54
CA ILE A 107 -3.11 -6.08 -10.25
C ILE A 107 -3.78 -7.12 -11.15
N ARG A 108 -5.10 -7.27 -10.98
CA ARG A 108 -5.92 -8.25 -11.69
C ARG A 108 -7.39 -7.83 -11.89
N ALA A 109 -7.77 -6.68 -11.29
CA ALA A 109 -9.06 -6.04 -11.50
C ALA A 109 -8.86 -4.57 -11.89
N TYR A 110 -9.21 -4.24 -13.11
CA TYR A 110 -9.11 -2.89 -13.68
C TYR A 110 -10.06 -2.74 -14.88
N CYS A 111 -10.49 -1.53 -15.15
CA CYS A 111 -11.33 -1.21 -16.31
C CYS A 111 -10.49 -0.72 -17.52
N SER A 112 -11.16 -0.44 -18.64
CA SER A 112 -10.48 0.05 -19.85
C SER A 112 -9.78 1.40 -19.64
N GLN A 113 -10.39 2.32 -18.89
CA GLN A 113 -9.80 3.62 -18.56
C GLN A 113 -8.50 3.46 -17.76
N GLU A 114 -8.49 2.57 -16.76
CA GLU A 114 -7.30 2.28 -15.96
C GLU A 114 -6.21 1.60 -16.79
N ARG A 115 -6.62 0.74 -17.73
CA ARG A 115 -5.69 0.15 -18.69
C ARG A 115 -5.03 1.20 -19.56
N ASP A 116 -5.80 2.15 -20.09
CA ASP A 116 -5.26 3.24 -20.89
C ASP A 116 -4.27 4.09 -20.07
N TYR A 117 -4.54 4.26 -18.78
CA TYR A 117 -3.64 4.94 -17.83
C TYR A 117 -2.31 4.18 -17.68
N ILE A 118 -2.39 2.86 -17.43
CA ILE A 118 -1.21 1.99 -17.28
C ILE A 118 -0.36 1.97 -18.55
N GLU A 119 -0.98 2.00 -19.74
CA GLU A 119 -0.29 1.92 -21.01
C GLU A 119 0.35 3.26 -21.45
N ASN A 120 -0.14 4.41 -20.96
CA ASN A 120 0.21 5.72 -21.49
C ASN A 120 0.83 6.69 -20.48
N ASP A 121 0.77 6.44 -19.18
CA ASP A 121 1.41 7.26 -18.16
C ASP A 121 2.74 6.63 -17.70
N GLU A 122 3.86 7.26 -18.04
CA GLU A 122 5.19 6.78 -17.70
C GLU A 122 5.46 6.69 -16.19
N ARG A 123 4.59 7.32 -15.37
CA ARG A 123 4.67 7.25 -13.90
C ARG A 123 4.12 5.93 -13.36
N VAL A 124 3.37 5.15 -14.17
CA VAL A 124 2.68 3.94 -13.74
C VAL A 124 3.38 2.71 -14.29
N ASN A 125 3.91 1.89 -13.40
CA ASN A 125 4.58 0.64 -13.74
C ASN A 125 3.84 -0.52 -13.07
N THR A 126 3.28 -1.45 -13.85
CA THR A 126 2.35 -2.47 -13.35
C THR A 126 2.81 -3.89 -13.65
N TRP A 127 2.86 -4.74 -12.61
CA TRP A 127 3.07 -6.19 -12.70
C TRP A 127 1.76 -6.90 -12.39
N PHE A 128 1.12 -7.42 -13.43
CA PHE A 128 -0.17 -8.08 -13.29
C PHE A 128 -0.05 -9.44 -12.59
N ALA A 129 -1.03 -9.76 -11.75
CA ALA A 129 -1.07 -11.03 -11.02
C ALA A 129 -1.01 -12.24 -11.97
N LYS A 130 -1.71 -12.20 -13.11
CA LYS A 130 -1.71 -13.27 -14.12
C LYS A 130 -0.30 -13.62 -14.61
N ASP A 131 0.60 -12.63 -14.64
CA ASP A 131 1.95 -12.78 -15.15
C ASP A 131 2.90 -13.25 -14.03
N VAL A 132 2.87 -12.60 -12.87
CA VAL A 132 3.75 -12.94 -11.73
C VAL A 132 3.34 -14.24 -11.03
N MET A 133 2.07 -14.64 -11.12
CA MET A 133 1.57 -15.91 -10.58
C MET A 133 1.53 -17.05 -11.60
N SER A 134 1.95 -16.79 -12.84
CA SER A 134 2.04 -17.82 -13.89
C SER A 134 3.01 -18.93 -13.50
N PRO A 135 2.63 -20.21 -13.61
CA PRO A 135 3.56 -21.31 -13.31
C PRO A 135 4.72 -21.43 -14.28
N ILE A 136 4.65 -20.74 -15.43
CA ILE A 136 5.68 -20.81 -16.49
C ILE A 136 6.57 -19.58 -16.45
N THR A 137 5.97 -18.38 -16.47
CA THR A 137 6.70 -17.11 -16.56
C THR A 137 6.80 -16.37 -15.23
N GLY A 138 6.07 -16.82 -14.21
CA GLY A 138 5.98 -16.15 -12.92
C GLY A 138 7.32 -15.88 -12.24
N PRO A 139 8.24 -16.85 -12.15
CA PRO A 139 9.54 -16.62 -11.53
C PRO A 139 10.36 -15.51 -12.22
N GLU A 140 10.32 -15.41 -13.56
CA GLU A 140 10.98 -14.35 -14.32
C GLU A 140 10.32 -12.99 -14.06
N LYS A 141 8.98 -12.93 -14.16
CA LYS A 141 8.19 -11.71 -13.93
C LYS A 141 8.30 -11.23 -12.48
N TRP A 142 8.38 -12.14 -11.54
CA TRP A 142 8.62 -11.80 -10.15
C TRP A 142 10.02 -11.22 -9.93
N ASN A 143 11.06 -11.78 -10.59
CA ASN A 143 12.40 -11.22 -10.54
C ASN A 143 12.47 -9.82 -11.18
N GLU A 144 11.75 -9.57 -12.29
CA GLU A 144 11.61 -8.23 -12.88
C GLU A 144 11.02 -7.23 -11.88
N TRP A 145 9.96 -7.64 -11.13
CA TRP A 145 9.37 -6.84 -10.07
C TRP A 145 10.39 -6.49 -8.97
N ILE A 146 11.06 -7.50 -8.42
CA ILE A 146 12.04 -7.34 -7.35
C ILE A 146 13.22 -6.44 -7.82
N GLU A 147 13.68 -6.63 -9.05
CA GLU A 147 14.71 -5.77 -9.62
C GLU A 147 14.24 -4.33 -9.81
N ALA A 148 13.03 -4.13 -10.28
CA ALA A 148 12.47 -2.78 -10.50
C ALA A 148 12.35 -2.01 -9.19
N ILE A 149 11.78 -2.59 -8.13
CA ILE A 149 11.64 -1.91 -6.85
C ILE A 149 12.99 -1.67 -6.17
N SER A 150 13.99 -2.52 -6.39
CA SER A 150 15.33 -2.34 -5.81
C SER A 150 16.10 -1.14 -6.38
N LYS A 151 15.61 -0.55 -7.47
CA LYS A 151 16.24 0.57 -8.18
C LYS A 151 15.51 1.91 -7.96
N ILE A 152 14.46 1.92 -7.14
CA ILE A 152 13.73 3.15 -6.87
C ILE A 152 14.61 4.08 -6.04
N GLU A 153 14.79 5.29 -6.55
CA GLU A 153 15.55 6.35 -5.87
C GLU A 153 14.62 7.35 -5.17
N GLY A 154 15.10 7.93 -4.08
CA GLY A 154 14.39 8.92 -3.28
C GLY A 154 13.36 8.31 -2.32
N PRO A 155 12.54 9.17 -1.70
CA PRO A 155 11.58 8.75 -0.70
C PRO A 155 10.47 7.85 -1.28
N VAL A 156 10.14 6.79 -0.56
CA VAL A 156 9.13 5.80 -0.96
C VAL A 156 8.08 5.67 0.15
N HIS A 157 6.82 5.58 -0.25
CA HIS A 157 5.72 5.13 0.58
C HIS A 157 5.27 3.74 0.12
N LEU A 158 5.21 2.79 1.06
CA LEU A 158 4.74 1.43 0.80
C LEU A 158 3.25 1.33 1.18
N THR A 159 2.39 1.12 0.21
CA THR A 159 0.96 0.92 0.43
C THR A 159 0.56 -0.53 0.15
N VAL A 160 -0.12 -1.15 1.10
CA VAL A 160 -0.56 -2.54 1.03
C VAL A 160 -2.07 -2.60 1.20
N ASP A 161 -2.77 -2.71 0.06
CA ASP A 161 -4.13 -3.20 0.09
C ASP A 161 -4.10 -4.70 0.38
N ILE A 162 -4.84 -5.12 1.40
CA ILE A 162 -4.79 -6.51 1.83
C ILE A 162 -5.33 -7.47 0.76
N ASP A 163 -6.19 -7.00 -0.13
CA ASP A 163 -6.77 -7.80 -1.20
C ASP A 163 -5.77 -8.09 -2.35
N GLY A 164 -4.61 -7.45 -2.36
CA GLY A 164 -3.48 -7.83 -3.22
C GLY A 164 -3.07 -9.30 -3.01
N LEU A 165 -3.27 -9.84 -1.81
CA LEU A 165 -3.09 -11.25 -1.52
C LEU A 165 -4.23 -12.09 -2.11
N ASP A 166 -3.99 -13.41 -2.20
CA ASP A 166 -5.04 -14.34 -2.61
C ASP A 166 -6.18 -14.39 -1.58
N GLY A 167 -7.42 -14.41 -2.05
CA GLY A 167 -8.62 -14.43 -1.22
C GLY A 167 -8.70 -15.60 -0.23
N SER A 168 -7.94 -16.68 -0.44
CA SER A 168 -7.82 -17.77 0.52
C SER A 168 -7.06 -17.37 1.80
N LEU A 169 -6.22 -16.33 1.72
CA LEU A 169 -5.47 -15.75 2.85
C LEU A 169 -6.20 -14.57 3.48
N VAL A 170 -7.03 -13.88 2.70
CA VAL A 170 -7.69 -12.63 3.10
C VAL A 170 -9.17 -12.63 2.70
N PRO A 171 -9.98 -13.57 3.20
CA PRO A 171 -11.38 -13.70 2.82
C PRO A 171 -12.27 -12.53 3.27
N ALA A 172 -11.77 -11.67 4.17
CA ALA A 172 -12.53 -10.58 4.76
C ALA A 172 -11.95 -9.21 4.33
N THR A 173 -12.18 -8.87 3.07
CA THR A 173 -11.92 -7.57 2.45
C THR A 173 -13.13 -7.09 1.67
N GLY A 174 -13.18 -5.82 1.28
CA GLY A 174 -14.31 -5.21 0.61
C GLY A 174 -14.57 -5.79 -0.79
N THR A 175 -13.51 -5.95 -1.57
CA THR A 175 -13.55 -6.32 -2.99
C THR A 175 -12.61 -7.49 -3.32
N PRO A 176 -12.83 -8.70 -2.74
CA PRO A 176 -11.91 -9.82 -2.95
C PRO A 176 -11.91 -10.30 -4.39
N VAL A 177 -10.72 -10.49 -4.95
CA VAL A 177 -10.51 -11.03 -6.31
C VAL A 177 -9.62 -12.28 -6.22
N PRO A 178 -10.00 -13.43 -6.78
CA PRO A 178 -9.16 -14.64 -6.78
C PRO A 178 -7.87 -14.49 -7.58
N GLY A 179 -6.85 -15.30 -7.27
CA GLY A 179 -5.60 -15.38 -8.03
C GLY A 179 -4.55 -14.32 -7.62
N GLY A 180 -4.56 -13.94 -6.35
CA GLY A 180 -3.64 -12.96 -5.77
C GLY A 180 -2.29 -13.52 -5.34
N LEU A 181 -1.50 -12.64 -4.73
CA LEU A 181 -0.15 -12.93 -4.25
C LEU A 181 -0.17 -13.87 -3.04
N SER A 182 0.88 -14.64 -2.86
CA SER A 182 1.10 -15.35 -1.61
C SER A 182 1.64 -14.40 -0.53
N PHE A 183 1.51 -14.79 0.73
CA PHE A 183 2.10 -14.05 1.85
C PHE A 183 3.62 -13.82 1.67
N TRP A 184 4.34 -14.80 1.12
CA TRP A 184 5.79 -14.69 0.90
C TRP A 184 6.18 -13.75 -0.22
N HIS A 185 5.34 -13.55 -1.24
CA HIS A 185 5.54 -12.48 -2.22
C HIS A 185 5.51 -11.10 -1.56
N VAL A 186 4.55 -10.86 -0.67
CA VAL A 186 4.45 -9.60 0.09
C VAL A 186 5.66 -9.42 1.00
N VAL A 187 6.06 -10.45 1.73
CA VAL A 187 7.25 -10.39 2.62
C VAL A 187 8.51 -10.08 1.82
N GLN A 188 8.72 -10.73 0.68
CA GLN A 188 9.90 -10.48 -0.16
C GLN A 188 9.89 -9.05 -0.73
N THR A 189 8.71 -8.53 -1.12
CA THR A 189 8.58 -7.13 -1.53
C THR A 189 9.00 -6.18 -0.40
N ILE A 190 8.49 -6.38 0.81
CA ILE A 190 8.84 -5.59 2.00
C ILE A 190 10.36 -5.64 2.25
N GLU A 191 10.93 -6.85 2.32
CA GLU A 191 12.35 -7.03 2.60
C GLU A 191 13.24 -6.36 1.53
N THR A 192 12.88 -6.51 0.25
CA THR A 192 13.61 -5.88 -0.86
C THR A 192 13.50 -4.35 -0.81
N ALA A 193 12.29 -3.82 -0.59
CA ALA A 193 12.05 -2.39 -0.53
C ALA A 193 12.84 -1.74 0.61
N PHE A 194 12.79 -2.30 1.81
CA PHE A 194 13.54 -1.76 2.94
C PHE A 194 15.07 -1.92 2.81
N ALA A 195 15.54 -2.95 2.13
CA ALA A 195 16.97 -3.16 1.91
C ALA A 195 17.59 -2.18 0.88
N ASN A 196 16.79 -1.64 -0.05
CA ASN A 196 17.31 -0.90 -1.20
C ASN A 196 16.75 0.52 -1.34
N CYS A 197 15.61 0.84 -0.70
CA CYS A 197 14.92 2.12 -0.88
C CYS A 197 14.85 2.91 0.44
N GLU A 198 14.68 4.21 0.31
CA GLU A 198 14.37 5.10 1.43
C GLU A 198 12.86 5.02 1.77
N ILE A 199 12.43 3.97 2.47
CA ILE A 199 11.03 3.86 2.90
C ILE A 199 10.80 4.82 4.06
N ILE A 200 9.95 5.82 3.85
CA ILE A 200 9.67 6.86 4.86
C ILE A 200 8.36 6.63 5.62
N SER A 201 7.46 5.84 5.07
CA SER A 201 6.17 5.49 5.67
C SER A 201 5.55 4.28 4.99
N ALA A 202 4.54 3.71 5.62
CA ALA A 202 3.74 2.63 5.02
C ALA A 202 2.29 2.70 5.50
N ASP A 203 1.39 2.04 4.76
CA ASP A 203 0.05 1.72 5.22
C ASP A 203 -0.35 0.27 4.93
N VAL A 204 -1.36 -0.21 5.65
CA VAL A 204 -2.06 -1.47 5.40
C VAL A 204 -3.55 -1.20 5.53
N ASN A 205 -4.34 -1.49 4.51
CA ASN A 205 -5.73 -1.06 4.40
C ASN A 205 -6.66 -2.17 3.86
N GLU A 206 -7.94 -1.84 3.65
CA GLU A 206 -9.02 -2.70 3.14
C GLU A 206 -9.32 -3.95 3.99
N ILE A 207 -9.05 -3.90 5.28
CA ILE A 207 -9.35 -4.97 6.21
C ILE A 207 -10.79 -4.81 6.71
N VAL A 208 -11.66 -5.78 6.43
CA VAL A 208 -13.02 -5.87 6.97
C VAL A 208 -13.00 -6.82 8.18
N PRO A 209 -13.01 -6.32 9.42
CA PRO A 209 -12.92 -7.17 10.60
C PRO A 209 -14.11 -8.13 10.70
N GLN A 210 -13.85 -9.42 10.81
CA GLN A 210 -14.87 -10.46 11.02
C GLN A 210 -14.57 -11.25 12.28
N LYS A 211 -15.61 -11.39 13.13
CA LYS A 211 -15.47 -12.05 14.44
C LYS A 211 -15.16 -13.55 14.32
N ASP A 212 -15.80 -14.20 13.36
CA ASP A 212 -15.75 -15.68 13.24
C ASP A 212 -14.66 -16.15 12.25
N THR A 213 -14.01 -15.23 11.52
CA THR A 213 -12.99 -15.56 10.52
C THR A 213 -11.84 -14.54 10.62
N PRO A 214 -10.99 -14.61 11.66
CA PRO A 214 -9.97 -13.57 11.92
C PRO A 214 -8.73 -13.70 11.02
N LEU A 215 -8.72 -14.55 10.00
CA LEU A 215 -7.54 -14.80 9.17
C LEU A 215 -7.02 -13.52 8.49
N THR A 216 -7.91 -12.70 7.94
CA THR A 216 -7.53 -11.43 7.30
C THR A 216 -6.88 -10.48 8.29
N GLN A 217 -7.45 -10.31 9.50
CA GLN A 217 -6.87 -9.46 10.53
C GLN A 217 -5.48 -9.95 10.97
N PHE A 218 -5.31 -11.28 11.13
CA PHE A 218 -4.00 -11.87 11.45
C PHE A 218 -3.00 -11.68 10.33
N THR A 219 -3.41 -11.87 9.07
CA THR A 219 -2.55 -11.66 7.90
C THR A 219 -2.08 -10.21 7.83
N ALA A 220 -2.99 -9.25 7.98
CA ALA A 220 -2.66 -7.82 7.99
C ALA A 220 -1.75 -7.44 9.16
N ALA A 221 -2.01 -7.95 10.36
CA ALA A 221 -1.15 -7.73 11.52
C ALA A 221 0.26 -8.30 11.32
N MET A 222 0.38 -9.46 10.68
CA MET A 222 1.67 -10.04 10.31
C MET A 222 2.41 -9.20 9.29
N ILE A 223 1.71 -8.63 8.28
CA ILE A 223 2.31 -7.71 7.31
C ILE A 223 2.81 -6.45 8.01
N ALA A 224 2.01 -5.79 8.83
CA ALA A 224 2.42 -4.64 9.61
C ALA A 224 3.63 -4.95 10.53
N THR A 225 3.67 -6.16 11.10
CA THR A 225 4.81 -6.63 11.88
C THR A 225 6.05 -6.81 11.01
N LYS A 226 5.92 -7.33 9.79
CA LYS A 226 7.04 -7.46 8.83
C LYS A 226 7.59 -6.11 8.39
N ILE A 227 6.72 -5.15 8.12
CA ILE A 227 7.11 -3.75 7.83
C ILE A 227 7.90 -3.17 9.01
N THR A 228 7.39 -3.33 10.22
CA THR A 228 8.05 -2.85 11.45
C THR A 228 9.43 -3.49 11.63
N ALA A 229 9.54 -4.81 11.46
CA ALA A 229 10.79 -5.55 11.60
C ALA A 229 11.82 -5.14 10.54
N ALA A 230 11.39 -4.98 9.29
CA ALA A 230 12.26 -4.55 8.19
C ALA A 230 12.80 -3.12 8.43
N PHE A 231 11.94 -2.19 8.90
CA PHE A 231 12.35 -0.85 9.26
C PHE A 231 13.41 -0.83 10.37
N ILE A 232 13.20 -1.64 11.41
CA ILE A 232 14.14 -1.71 12.55
C ILE A 232 15.47 -2.32 12.13
N ALA A 233 15.45 -3.41 11.33
CA ALA A 233 16.64 -4.09 10.87
C ALA A 233 17.55 -3.21 10.01
N ASN A 234 16.98 -2.30 9.23
CA ASN A 234 17.75 -1.39 8.37
C ASN A 234 18.34 -0.17 9.08
N ARG A 235 18.03 0.06 10.36
CA ARG A 235 18.58 1.16 11.17
C ARG A 235 19.61 0.68 12.20
N SER A 236 19.85 -0.64 12.28
CA SER A 236 20.86 -1.25 13.15
C SER A 236 22.16 -1.44 12.38
#